data_78b1dbb23b3a4528a2d31d73e01b5712
#
_entry.id   78b1dbb23b3a4528a2d31d73e01b5712
#
_cell.length_a   1.000
_cell.length_b   1.000
_cell.length_c   1.000
_cell.angle_alpha   90.00
_cell.angle_beta   90.00
_cell.angle_gamma   90.00
#
_symmetry.space_group_name_H-M   'P 1'
#
loop_
_entity.id
_entity.type
_entity.pdbx_description
1 polymer ?
#
loop_
_entity_poly.entity_id
_entity_poly.type
_entity_poly.pdbx_seq_one_letter_code
_entity_poly.pdbx_strand_id
1 'polypeptide(L)' 'MIIQKINRRLTNLESMCTFCSRYVNLENDEFVATYSRRQYKTCHRTCYNNYLKYVKEVNNKCMK' A
#
# COMPACT_ATOMS: atom_id res chain seq x y z
N MET A 1 7.20 -6.31 -4.02
CA MET A 1 7.93 -6.62 -2.78
C MET A 1 7.48 -5.69 -1.67
N ILE A 2 7.12 -6.23 -0.52
CA ILE A 2 6.70 -5.43 0.63
C ILE A 2 7.93 -5.00 1.43
N ILE A 3 8.01 -3.73 1.74
CA ILE A 3 9.13 -3.15 2.47
C ILE A 3 8.65 -2.84 3.89
N GLN A 4 9.41 -3.32 4.88
CA GLN A 4 9.08 -3.09 6.29
C GLN A 4 9.85 -1.93 6.90
N LYS A 5 10.93 -1.50 6.25
CA LYS A 5 11.76 -0.41 6.75
C LYS A 5 12.13 0.51 5.59
N ILE A 6 11.89 1.80 5.79
CA ILE A 6 12.19 2.82 4.79
C ILE A 6 13.40 3.60 5.28
N ASN A 7 14.43 3.67 4.44
CA ASN A 7 15.72 4.26 4.80
C ASN A 7 15.83 5.74 4.48
N ARG A 8 14.81 6.34 3.90
CA ARG A 8 14.82 7.77 3.59
C ARG A 8 13.46 8.38 3.85
N ARG A 9 13.43 9.70 3.91
CA ARG A 9 12.19 10.43 4.07
C ARG A 9 11.39 10.37 2.77
N LEU A 10 10.12 10.03 2.87
CA LEU A 10 9.24 9.95 1.72
C LEU A 10 8.72 11.33 1.31
N THR A 11 8.52 11.52 0.02
CA THR A 11 7.82 12.70 -0.48
C THR A 11 6.32 12.61 -0.14
N ASN A 12 5.60 13.72 -0.33
CA ASN A 12 4.17 13.73 -0.07
C ASN A 12 3.43 12.70 -0.92
N LEU A 13 3.82 12.55 -2.19
CA LEU A 13 3.21 11.55 -3.07
C LEU A 13 3.51 10.13 -2.63
N GLU A 14 4.73 9.89 -2.16
CA GLU A 14 5.13 8.56 -1.71
C GLU A 14 4.45 8.17 -0.40
N SER A 15 4.10 9.12 0.45
CA SER A 15 3.43 8.84 1.72
C SER A 15 1.91 8.89 1.64
N MET A 16 1.36 9.06 0.44
CA MET A 16 -0.08 9.07 0.24
C MET A 16 -0.59 7.65 -0.02
N CYS A 17 -1.65 7.27 0.66
CA CYS A 17 -2.26 5.96 0.46
C CYS A 17 -2.75 5.81 -0.98
N THR A 18 -2.35 4.72 -1.63
CA THR A 18 -2.72 4.45 -3.02
C THR A 18 -4.22 4.23 -3.20
N PHE A 19 -4.90 3.78 -2.16
CA PHE A 19 -6.31 3.39 -2.28
C PHE A 19 -7.28 4.48 -1.83
N CYS A 20 -6.98 5.18 -0.74
CA CYS A 20 -7.90 6.18 -0.20
C CYS A 20 -7.45 7.62 -0.43
N SER A 21 -6.28 7.82 -0.99
CA SER A 21 -5.71 9.15 -1.30
C SER A 21 -5.47 10.02 -0.07
N ARG A 22 -5.40 9.43 1.12
CA ARG A 22 -5.06 10.14 2.35
C ARG A 22 -3.62 9.84 2.73
N TYR A 23 -3.02 10.75 3.50
CA TYR A 23 -1.66 10.54 3.95
C TYR A 23 -1.56 9.38 4.93
N VAL A 24 -0.48 8.61 4.81
CA VAL A 24 -0.16 7.53 5.72
C VAL A 24 0.83 8.06 6.74
N ASN A 25 0.50 7.96 8.02
CA ASN A 25 1.42 8.34 9.09
C ASN A 25 2.33 7.16 9.39
N LEU A 26 3.57 7.23 8.91
CA LEU A 26 4.52 6.12 9.03
C LEU A 26 4.93 5.83 10.48
N GLU A 27 4.68 6.77 11.39
CA GLU A 27 5.03 6.57 12.79
C GLU A 27 3.90 5.94 13.59
N ASN A 28 2.65 6.30 13.29
CA ASN A 28 1.51 5.90 14.10
C ASN A 28 0.58 4.90 13.42
N ASP A 29 0.53 4.91 12.09
CA ASP A 29 -0.38 4.04 11.34
C ASP A 29 0.34 2.77 10.89
N GLU A 30 -0.37 1.66 10.91
CA GLU A 30 0.10 0.47 10.23
C GLU A 30 0.01 0.67 8.72
N PHE A 31 1.07 0.36 8.02
CA PHE A 31 1.14 0.60 6.59
C PHE A 31 1.84 -0.54 5.86
N VAL A 32 1.60 -0.60 4.56
CA VAL A 32 2.31 -1.48 3.64
C VAL A 32 3.01 -0.60 2.62
N ALA A 33 4.29 -0.83 2.42
CA ALA A 33 5.08 -0.07 1.46
C ALA A 33 5.70 -1.01 0.43
N THR A 34 5.72 -0.55 -0.81
CA THR A 34 6.41 -1.25 -1.89
C THR A 34 7.35 -0.28 -2.59
N TYR A 35 8.36 -0.81 -3.25
CA TYR A 35 9.35 -0.01 -3.96
C TYR A 35 9.46 -0.50 -5.40
N SER A 36 9.24 0.40 -6.35
CA SER A 36 9.42 0.11 -7.75
C SER A 36 9.70 1.40 -8.52
N ARG A 37 10.46 1.29 -9.60
CA ARG A 37 10.79 2.43 -10.46
C ARG A 37 11.36 3.62 -9.67
N ARG A 38 12.21 3.32 -8.67
CA ARG A 38 12.85 4.31 -7.81
C ARG A 38 11.87 5.12 -6.96
N GLN A 39 10.66 4.61 -6.76
CA GLN A 39 9.63 5.26 -5.97
C GLN A 39 9.03 4.29 -4.98
N TYR A 40 8.71 4.82 -3.79
CA TYR A 40 7.92 4.08 -2.81
C TYR A 40 6.44 4.32 -3.05
N LYS A 41 5.64 3.29 -2.82
CA LYS A 41 4.19 3.40 -2.76
C LYS A 41 3.74 2.87 -1.42
N THR A 42 3.02 3.70 -0.67
CA THR A 42 2.52 3.32 0.65
C THR A 42 1.01 3.24 0.62
N CYS A 43 0.46 2.49 1.54
CA CYS A 43 -0.98 2.45 1.75
C CYS A 43 -1.25 2.01 3.18
N HIS A 44 -2.43 2.32 3.68
CA HIS A 44 -2.86 1.86 4.99
C HIS A 44 -3.00 0.34 4.97
N ARG A 45 -2.65 -0.31 6.06
CA ARG A 45 -2.74 -1.76 6.16
C ARG A 45 -4.17 -2.25 5.93
N THR A 46 -5.14 -1.55 6.49
CA THR A 46 -6.55 -1.90 6.29
C THR A 46 -6.98 -1.78 4.84
N CYS A 47 -6.55 -0.72 4.16
CA CYS A 47 -6.83 -0.54 2.73
C CYS A 47 -6.21 -1.65 1.90
N TYR A 48 -4.98 -2.02 2.22
CA TYR A 48 -4.30 -3.10 1.53
C TYR A 48 -4.99 -4.44 1.72
N ASN A 49 -5.41 -4.74 2.95
CA ASN A 49 -6.14 -5.98 3.24
C ASN A 49 -7.47 -6.03 2.50
N ASN A 50 -8.19 -4.92 2.42
CA ASN A 50 -9.42 -4.83 1.66
C ASN A 50 -9.18 -5.05 0.16
N TYR A 51 -8.09 -4.51 -0.36
CA TYR A 51 -7.70 -4.73 -1.75
C TYR A 51 -7.42 -6.20 -2.03
N LEU A 52 -6.67 -6.87 -1.16
CA LEU A 52 -6.36 -8.29 -1.34
C LEU A 52 -7.62 -9.14 -1.32
N LYS A 53 -8.56 -8.80 -0.44
CA LYS A 53 -9.83 -9.49 -0.37
C LYS A 53 -10.62 -9.33 -1.66
N TYR A 54 -10.64 -8.12 -2.21
CA TYR A 54 -11.31 -7.84 -3.47
C TYR A 54 -10.68 -8.62 -4.63
N VAL A 55 -9.36 -8.60 -4.72
CA VAL A 55 -8.64 -9.31 -5.79
C VAL A 55 -8.91 -10.81 -5.72
N LYS A 56 -8.94 -11.37 -4.52
CA LYS A 56 -9.24 -12.79 -4.32
C LYS A 56 -10.63 -13.15 -4.82
N GLU A 57 -11.61 -12.30 -4.52
CA GLU A 57 -12.98 -12.52 -5.00
C GLU A 57 -13.08 -12.44 -6.52
N VAL A 58 -12.43 -11.44 -7.12
CA VAL A 58 -12.43 -11.26 -8.57
C VAL A 58 -11.75 -12.46 -9.25
N ASN A 59 -10.61 -12.90 -8.73
CA ASN A 59 -9.90 -14.04 -9.29
C ASN A 59 -10.74 -15.32 -9.23
N ASN A 60 -11.46 -15.53 -8.14
CA ASN A 60 -12.35 -16.69 -8.02
C ASN A 60 -13.48 -16.66 -9.05
N LYS A 61 -13.99 -15.48 -9.35
CA LYS A 61 -15.02 -15.32 -10.39
C LYS A 61 -14.47 -15.55 -11.79
N CYS A 62 -13.25 -15.09 -12.05
CA CYS A 62 -12.63 -15.20 -13.35
C CYS A 62 -12.13 -16.61 -13.69
N MET A 63 -11.99 -17.45 -12.70
CA MET A 63 -11.47 -18.81 -12.89
C MET A 63 -12.54 -19.85 -13.25
N LYS A 64 -13.73 -19.42 -13.49
CA LYS A 64 -14.79 -20.34 -13.95
C LYS A 64 -14.76 -20.57 -15.44
#